data_154473ddeffe3cbe7415c06963606eb6
#
_entry.id   154473ddeffe3cbe7415c06963606eb6
#
_cell.length_a   1.000
_cell.length_b   1.000
_cell.length_c   1.000
_cell.angle_alpha   90.00
_cell.angle_beta   90.00
_cell.angle_gamma   90.00
#
_symmetry.space_group_name_H-M   'P 1'
#
loop_
_entity.id
_entity.type
_entity.pdbx_description
1 polymer ?
#
loop_
_entity_poly.entity_id
_entity_poly.type
_entity_poly.pdbx_seq_one_letter_code
_entity_poly.pdbx_strand_id
1 'polypeptide(L)'
;LHDALPILEFDWDTEIYRARQIVSEKLAVLGDQLPEGVSEPVLGPQSSILGEMMIIGLTADSTSLEDLRTFADWTIRPRLLSTGGVAQVAVIGGDAKEYQILLQPEKMKHYGITLSEVMEQLENVNTNVSGGIHYEYGNEYIVRGVVQTNRTEELAQTVIKNINGSPILLQDIAELKIGAKSPKTGMASNRATPAVLVTVTKQPNVSTLELTDQLDRSLENLKKELPADVHMDSQIFRQSSFINNSIGNIQRSLIEGAIFVVIVLFIFLMNARTTIISLVTIPISL
;
A
#
# COMPACT_ATOMS: atom_id res chain seq x y z
N LEU A 1 23.50 5.88 -5.04
CA LEU A 1 22.71 6.29 -6.24
C LEU A 1 21.38 6.78 -5.74
N HIS A 2 21.07 8.05 -6.02
CA HIS A 2 19.78 8.62 -5.64
C HIS A 2 18.76 8.17 -6.69
N ASP A 3 17.62 7.63 -6.23
CA ASP A 3 16.50 7.33 -7.09
C ASP A 3 16.04 8.65 -7.74
N ALA A 4 16.14 8.72 -9.06
CA ALA A 4 15.62 9.85 -9.82
C ALA A 4 14.11 9.64 -10.01
N LEU A 5 13.30 10.62 -9.63
CA LEU A 5 11.86 10.63 -9.86
C LEU A 5 11.52 11.68 -10.93
N PRO A 6 11.59 11.35 -12.23
CA PRO A 6 11.14 12.26 -13.27
C PRO A 6 9.61 12.37 -13.25
N ILE A 7 9.12 13.61 -13.32
CA ILE A 7 7.70 13.93 -13.38
C ILE A 7 7.38 14.40 -14.79
N LEU A 8 6.40 13.78 -15.40
CA LEU A 8 5.87 14.17 -16.71
C LEU A 8 4.53 14.88 -16.52
N GLU A 9 4.42 16.07 -17.08
CA GLU A 9 3.23 16.89 -17.05
C GLU A 9 2.62 16.96 -18.47
N PHE A 10 1.31 16.84 -18.55
CA PHE A 10 0.56 16.85 -19.81
C PHE A 10 -0.49 17.93 -19.78
N ASP A 11 -0.98 18.35 -20.94
CA ASP A 11 -2.07 19.31 -21.08
C ASP A 11 -3.38 18.78 -20.44
N TRP A 12 -4.23 19.71 -20.01
CA TRP A 12 -5.46 19.41 -19.27
C TRP A 12 -6.45 18.47 -19.98
N ASP A 13 -6.47 18.50 -21.32
CA ASP A 13 -7.37 17.67 -22.15
C ASP A 13 -6.77 16.30 -22.49
N THR A 14 -5.59 15.97 -21.94
CA THR A 14 -4.91 14.70 -22.23
C THR A 14 -5.53 13.57 -21.43
N GLU A 15 -5.99 12.52 -22.11
CA GLU A 15 -6.49 11.32 -21.48
C GLU A 15 -5.33 10.56 -20.82
N ILE A 16 -5.36 10.43 -19.49
CA ILE A 16 -4.22 9.97 -18.68
C ILE A 16 -3.81 8.53 -18.98
N TYR A 17 -4.75 7.67 -19.32
CA TYR A 17 -4.44 6.25 -19.63
C TYR A 17 -3.67 6.14 -20.94
N ARG A 18 -4.07 6.93 -21.94
CA ARG A 18 -3.38 7.00 -23.23
C ARG A 18 -1.97 7.58 -23.08
N ALA A 19 -1.83 8.67 -22.32
CA ALA A 19 -0.52 9.27 -22.03
C ALA A 19 0.40 8.26 -21.34
N ARG A 20 -0.13 7.56 -20.35
CA ARG A 20 0.59 6.54 -19.60
C ARG A 20 1.00 5.35 -20.49
N GLN A 21 0.14 4.91 -21.39
CA GLN A 21 0.46 3.86 -22.36
C GLN A 21 1.61 4.28 -23.26
N ILE A 22 1.56 5.49 -23.83
CA ILE A 22 2.64 6.01 -24.69
C ILE A 22 3.97 6.07 -23.94
N VAL A 23 3.97 6.54 -22.69
CA VAL A 23 5.18 6.56 -21.87
C VAL A 23 5.70 5.15 -21.61
N SER A 24 4.81 4.20 -21.26
CA SER A 24 5.18 2.80 -21.04
C SER A 24 5.82 2.17 -22.27
N GLU A 25 5.25 2.40 -23.45
CA GLU A 25 5.80 1.92 -24.73
C GLU A 25 7.20 2.51 -25.00
N LYS A 26 7.41 3.79 -24.70
CA LYS A 26 8.72 4.42 -24.84
C LYS A 26 9.75 3.90 -23.84
N LEU A 27 9.33 3.65 -22.60
CA LEU A 27 10.20 3.08 -21.58
C LEU A 27 10.61 1.63 -21.90
N ALA A 28 9.71 0.83 -22.46
CA ALA A 28 10.01 -0.55 -22.86
C ALA A 28 11.12 -0.65 -23.92
N VAL A 29 11.29 0.38 -24.75
CA VAL A 29 12.36 0.44 -25.77
C VAL A 29 13.71 0.84 -25.15
N LEU A 30 13.71 1.41 -23.95
CA LEU A 30 14.93 1.90 -23.29
C LEU A 30 15.73 0.79 -22.59
N GLY A 31 15.12 -0.39 -22.31
CA GLY A 31 15.72 -1.43 -21.51
C GLY A 31 17.15 -1.81 -21.92
N ASP A 32 17.37 -1.99 -23.23
CA ASP A 32 18.68 -2.36 -23.80
C ASP A 32 19.68 -1.19 -23.91
N GLN A 33 19.26 0.03 -23.63
CA GLN A 33 20.07 1.26 -23.75
C GLN A 33 20.51 1.84 -22.42
N LEU A 34 20.09 1.23 -21.31
CA LEU A 34 20.44 1.70 -19.97
C LEU A 34 21.91 1.34 -19.65
N PRO A 35 22.63 2.23 -18.96
CA PRO A 35 23.98 1.93 -18.48
C PRO A 35 23.99 0.74 -17.50
N GLU A 36 25.08 0.01 -17.45
CA GLU A 36 25.26 -1.08 -16.48
C GLU A 36 25.04 -0.58 -15.04
N GLY A 37 24.26 -1.33 -14.26
CA GLY A 37 23.93 -1.00 -12.87
C GLY A 37 22.73 -0.07 -12.69
N VAL A 38 22.07 0.33 -13.77
CA VAL A 38 20.80 1.08 -13.71
C VAL A 38 19.63 0.12 -13.87
N SER A 39 18.69 0.14 -12.93
CA SER A 39 17.47 -0.66 -13.01
C SER A 39 16.52 -0.10 -14.07
N GLU A 40 15.67 -0.97 -14.62
CA GLU A 40 14.61 -0.53 -15.54
C GLU A 40 13.68 0.50 -14.87
N PRO A 41 13.32 1.58 -15.59
CA PRO A 41 12.41 2.59 -15.07
C PRO A 41 11.00 2.02 -14.88
N VAL A 42 10.43 2.28 -13.72
CA VAL A 42 9.08 1.82 -13.35
C VAL A 42 8.12 3.01 -13.30
N LEU A 43 6.97 2.89 -13.96
CA LEU A 43 5.91 3.89 -13.85
C LEU A 43 5.28 3.86 -12.45
N GLY A 44 5.31 4.98 -11.77
CA GLY A 44 4.62 5.17 -10.50
C GLY A 44 3.09 4.95 -10.62
N PRO A 45 2.37 4.88 -9.51
CA PRO A 45 0.91 4.70 -9.52
C PRO A 45 0.20 5.90 -10.17
N GLN A 46 -1.00 5.64 -10.69
CA GLN A 46 -1.87 6.70 -11.25
C GLN A 46 -2.51 7.49 -10.11
N SER A 47 -1.77 8.42 -9.56
CA SER A 47 -2.27 9.27 -8.48
C SER A 47 -1.82 10.71 -8.68
N SER A 48 -2.61 11.64 -8.19
CA SER A 48 -2.17 13.03 -8.01
C SER A 48 -1.93 13.32 -6.53
N ILE A 49 -1.21 14.38 -6.23
CA ILE A 49 -1.01 14.85 -4.85
C ILE A 49 -2.37 15.10 -4.16
N LEU A 50 -3.38 15.50 -4.92
CA LEU A 50 -4.75 15.71 -4.43
C LEU A 50 -5.56 14.41 -4.30
N GLY A 51 -4.98 13.27 -4.67
CA GLY A 51 -5.62 11.97 -4.61
C GLY A 51 -5.63 11.33 -3.23
N GLU A 52 -4.87 11.85 -2.28
CA GLU A 52 -4.88 11.39 -0.89
C GLU A 52 -6.27 11.58 -0.28
N MET A 53 -6.94 10.48 0.06
CA MET A 53 -8.34 10.55 0.49
C MET A 53 -8.56 10.12 1.93
N MET A 54 -7.70 9.26 2.48
CA MET A 54 -7.84 8.71 3.81
C MET A 54 -6.50 8.33 4.40
N ILE A 55 -6.30 8.62 5.68
CA ILE A 55 -5.18 8.10 6.49
C ILE A 55 -5.77 7.30 7.65
N ILE A 56 -5.32 6.06 7.77
CA ILE A 56 -5.72 5.11 8.80
C ILE A 56 -4.53 4.89 9.72
N GLY A 57 -4.72 5.02 11.02
CA GLY A 57 -3.72 4.74 12.03
C GLY A 57 -3.96 3.39 12.68
N LEU A 58 -2.91 2.61 12.82
CA LEU A 58 -2.91 1.37 13.57
C LEU A 58 -2.03 1.54 14.79
N THR A 59 -2.57 1.27 15.96
CA THR A 59 -1.86 1.22 17.24
C THR A 59 -2.16 -0.09 17.92
N ALA A 60 -1.33 -0.51 18.85
CA ALA A 60 -1.55 -1.72 19.63
C ALA A 60 -1.10 -1.55 21.06
N ASP A 61 -1.70 -2.31 21.98
CA ASP A 61 -1.35 -2.28 23.40
C ASP A 61 -0.17 -3.20 23.71
N SER A 62 -0.10 -4.38 23.05
CA SER A 62 0.91 -5.42 23.28
C SER A 62 1.57 -5.93 22.01
N THR A 63 0.88 -5.88 20.87
CA THR A 63 1.45 -6.29 19.58
C THR A 63 2.62 -5.40 19.20
N SER A 64 3.73 -6.00 18.76
CA SER A 64 4.94 -5.27 18.37
C SER A 64 4.70 -4.39 17.14
N LEU A 65 5.47 -3.29 17.01
CA LEU A 65 5.43 -2.45 15.80
C LEU A 65 5.81 -3.21 14.53
N GLU A 66 6.61 -4.25 14.67
CA GLU A 66 7.01 -5.15 13.59
C GLU A 66 5.86 -6.02 13.10
N ASP A 67 5.09 -6.60 14.04
CA ASP A 67 3.89 -7.39 13.69
C ASP A 67 2.79 -6.49 13.15
N LEU A 68 2.61 -5.33 13.74
CA LEU A 68 1.65 -4.34 13.29
C LEU A 68 1.94 -3.87 11.86
N ARG A 69 3.23 -3.65 11.53
CA ARG A 69 3.68 -3.33 10.18
C ARG A 69 3.44 -4.49 9.21
N THR A 70 3.74 -5.70 9.63
CA THR A 70 3.48 -6.91 8.84
C THR A 70 2.00 -7.04 8.51
N PHE A 71 1.13 -6.78 9.47
CA PHE A 71 -0.31 -6.78 9.29
C PHE A 71 -0.76 -5.73 8.28
N ALA A 72 -0.20 -4.52 8.38
CA ALA A 72 -0.50 -3.43 7.46
C ALA A 72 -0.08 -3.75 6.01
N ASP A 73 1.13 -4.29 5.82
CA ASP A 73 1.69 -4.57 4.49
C ASP A 73 1.04 -5.79 3.81
N TRP A 74 0.72 -6.86 4.57
CA TRP A 74 0.30 -8.15 4.00
C TRP A 74 -1.20 -8.42 4.10
N THR A 75 -1.92 -7.75 4.98
CA THR A 75 -3.37 -7.95 5.13
C THR A 75 -4.15 -6.71 4.72
N ILE A 76 -3.84 -5.56 5.31
CA ILE A 76 -4.64 -4.33 5.10
C ILE A 76 -4.37 -3.76 3.70
N ARG A 77 -3.11 -3.56 3.34
CA ARG A 77 -2.72 -2.97 2.05
C ARG A 77 -3.29 -3.73 0.85
N PRO A 78 -3.15 -5.07 0.72
CA PRO A 78 -3.72 -5.80 -0.42
C PRO A 78 -5.24 -5.72 -0.48
N ARG A 79 -5.91 -5.77 0.68
CA ARG A 79 -7.36 -5.67 0.76
C ARG A 79 -7.86 -4.31 0.28
N LEU A 80 -7.21 -3.23 0.71
CA LEU A 80 -7.58 -1.88 0.27
C LEU A 80 -7.25 -1.64 -1.21
N LEU A 81 -6.11 -2.16 -1.70
CA LEU A 81 -5.75 -2.10 -3.12
C LEU A 81 -6.72 -2.86 -4.03
N SER A 82 -7.36 -3.90 -3.53
CA SER A 82 -8.37 -4.65 -4.29
C SER A 82 -9.70 -3.90 -4.46
N THR A 83 -9.89 -2.79 -3.74
CA THR A 83 -11.08 -1.93 -3.89
C THR A 83 -10.95 -1.10 -5.16
N GLY A 84 -11.93 -1.22 -6.06
CA GLY A 84 -11.94 -0.47 -7.32
C GLY A 84 -11.89 1.04 -7.06
N GLY A 85 -11.00 1.74 -7.78
CA GLY A 85 -10.81 3.19 -7.61
C GLY A 85 -9.66 3.60 -6.70
N VAL A 86 -9.05 2.67 -5.95
CA VAL A 86 -7.81 2.91 -5.20
C VAL A 86 -6.63 2.86 -6.17
N ALA A 87 -5.80 3.91 -6.16
CA ALA A 87 -4.58 3.98 -6.98
C ALA A 87 -3.36 3.43 -6.24
N GLN A 88 -3.26 3.75 -4.96
CA GLN A 88 -2.11 3.41 -4.12
C GLN A 88 -2.53 3.27 -2.67
N VAL A 89 -1.85 2.38 -1.97
CA VAL A 89 -1.86 2.30 -0.51
C VAL A 89 -0.42 2.32 -0.03
N ALA A 90 -0.02 3.37 0.67
CA ALA A 90 1.30 3.53 1.26
C ALA A 90 1.26 3.23 2.75
N VAL A 91 2.26 2.51 3.25
CA VAL A 91 2.40 2.20 4.67
C VAL A 91 3.65 2.87 5.21
N ILE A 92 3.50 3.66 6.27
CA ILE A 92 4.58 4.41 6.92
C ILE A 92 4.59 4.08 8.41
N GLY A 93 5.76 4.02 9.01
CA GLY A 93 5.92 3.65 10.42
C GLY A 93 5.98 2.14 10.62
N GLY A 94 6.21 1.75 11.86
CA GLY A 94 6.50 0.36 12.22
C GLY A 94 7.84 -0.13 11.67
N ASP A 95 8.19 -1.35 12.02
CA ASP A 95 9.43 -1.99 11.61
C ASP A 95 9.14 -3.09 10.59
N ALA A 96 9.56 -2.88 9.34
CA ALA A 96 9.41 -3.90 8.31
C ALA A 96 10.32 -5.10 8.63
N LYS A 97 9.74 -6.30 8.70
CA LYS A 97 10.46 -7.55 8.94
C LYS A 97 11.38 -7.89 7.79
N GLU A 98 12.61 -8.27 8.11
CA GLU A 98 13.51 -8.93 7.16
C GLU A 98 14.28 -10.07 7.83
N TYR A 99 14.64 -11.06 7.03
CA TYR A 99 15.54 -12.13 7.46
C TYR A 99 16.97 -11.63 7.31
N GLN A 100 17.66 -11.43 8.44
CA GLN A 100 19.00 -10.93 8.48
C GLN A 100 19.98 -12.10 8.63
N ILE A 101 20.91 -12.19 7.69
CA ILE A 101 22.02 -13.16 7.73
C ILE A 101 23.29 -12.39 8.11
N LEU A 102 23.66 -12.47 9.37
CA LEU A 102 24.80 -11.77 9.91
C LEU A 102 26.04 -12.64 9.75
N LEU A 103 26.80 -12.41 8.68
CA LEU A 103 28.02 -13.16 8.38
C LEU A 103 29.10 -12.90 9.44
N GLN A 104 29.87 -13.94 9.79
CA GLN A 104 30.98 -13.89 10.72
C GLN A 104 32.28 -14.02 9.95
N PRO A 105 33.02 -12.91 9.67
CA PRO A 105 34.21 -12.91 8.80
C PRO A 105 35.30 -13.87 9.25
N GLU A 106 35.49 -14.01 10.54
CA GLU A 106 36.52 -14.90 11.11
C GLU A 106 36.21 -16.38 10.78
N LYS A 107 34.94 -16.78 10.87
CA LYS A 107 34.51 -18.13 10.50
C LYS A 107 34.61 -18.37 9.02
N MET A 108 34.16 -17.38 8.21
CA MET A 108 34.28 -17.45 6.75
C MET A 108 35.75 -17.66 6.34
N LYS A 109 36.67 -16.89 6.93
CA LYS A 109 38.09 -17.03 6.68
C LYS A 109 38.63 -18.40 7.11
N HIS A 110 38.18 -18.92 8.24
CA HIS A 110 38.54 -20.25 8.72
C HIS A 110 38.19 -21.36 7.73
N TYR A 111 36.99 -21.30 7.15
CA TYR A 111 36.54 -22.28 6.16
C TYR A 111 36.92 -21.94 4.71
N GLY A 112 37.61 -20.84 4.47
CA GLY A 112 38.01 -20.41 3.13
C GLY A 112 36.78 -20.13 2.24
N ILE A 113 35.77 -19.49 2.80
CA ILE A 113 34.49 -19.12 2.12
C ILE A 113 34.49 -17.63 1.85
N THR A 114 34.18 -17.24 0.60
CA THR A 114 34.08 -15.86 0.18
C THR A 114 32.63 -15.36 0.25
N LEU A 115 32.45 -14.04 0.29
CA LEU A 115 31.12 -13.43 0.24
C LEU A 115 30.37 -13.82 -1.04
N SER A 116 31.07 -13.85 -2.17
CA SER A 116 30.47 -14.22 -3.47
C SER A 116 29.92 -15.64 -3.47
N GLU A 117 30.66 -16.61 -2.89
CA GLU A 117 30.16 -17.98 -2.74
C GLU A 117 28.90 -18.06 -1.87
N VAL A 118 28.83 -17.27 -0.80
CA VAL A 118 27.64 -17.23 0.05
C VAL A 118 26.45 -16.62 -0.72
N MET A 119 26.67 -15.52 -1.42
CA MET A 119 25.61 -14.87 -2.22
C MET A 119 25.06 -15.78 -3.30
N GLU A 120 25.92 -16.45 -4.06
CA GLU A 120 25.53 -17.39 -5.11
C GLU A 120 24.66 -18.54 -4.57
N GLN A 121 25.04 -19.09 -3.41
CA GLN A 121 24.25 -20.15 -2.78
C GLN A 121 22.90 -19.62 -2.27
N LEU A 122 22.86 -18.42 -1.69
CA LEU A 122 21.65 -17.83 -1.16
C LEU A 122 20.65 -17.42 -2.24
N GLU A 123 21.10 -17.03 -3.44
CA GLU A 123 20.23 -16.75 -4.58
C GLU A 123 19.40 -17.97 -5.00
N ASN A 124 19.97 -19.18 -4.85
CA ASN A 124 19.32 -20.43 -5.19
C ASN A 124 18.52 -21.08 -4.04
N VAL A 125 18.70 -20.56 -2.83
CA VAL A 125 17.98 -21.04 -1.64
C VAL A 125 16.54 -20.56 -1.67
N ASN A 126 15.66 -21.39 -1.12
CA ASN A 126 14.25 -21.05 -0.96
C ASN A 126 13.47 -20.91 -2.29
N THR A 127 13.98 -21.55 -3.35
CA THR A 127 13.31 -21.58 -4.65
C THR A 127 12.73 -22.97 -4.90
N ASN A 128 11.43 -23.03 -5.20
CA ASN A 128 10.78 -24.30 -5.55
C ASN A 128 11.32 -24.80 -6.90
N VAL A 129 11.70 -26.06 -6.94
CA VAL A 129 12.26 -26.70 -8.12
C VAL A 129 11.24 -27.64 -8.75
N SER A 130 11.12 -27.58 -10.08
CA SER A 130 10.34 -28.57 -10.80
C SER A 130 11.12 -29.89 -10.90
N GLY A 131 10.57 -30.98 -10.38
CA GLY A 131 11.10 -32.33 -10.52
C GLY A 131 10.68 -33.02 -11.83
N GLY A 132 10.01 -32.29 -12.74
CA GLY A 132 9.50 -32.86 -13.99
C GLY A 132 8.14 -33.55 -13.82
N ILE A 133 7.84 -34.44 -14.76
CA ILE A 133 6.59 -35.21 -14.81
C ILE A 133 6.93 -36.68 -14.66
N HIS A 134 6.24 -37.34 -13.74
CA HIS A 134 6.29 -38.78 -13.58
C HIS A 134 5.03 -39.44 -14.17
N TYR A 135 5.22 -40.42 -15.01
CA TYR A 135 4.13 -41.16 -15.65
C TYR A 135 3.96 -42.52 -14.95
N GLU A 136 2.77 -42.75 -14.40
CA GLU A 136 2.46 -44.02 -13.76
C GLU A 136 1.00 -44.43 -14.04
N TYR A 137 0.78 -45.66 -14.47
CA TYR A 137 -0.53 -46.25 -14.80
C TYR A 137 -1.43 -45.38 -15.68
N GLY A 138 -0.84 -44.65 -16.68
CA GLY A 138 -1.57 -43.79 -17.60
C GLY A 138 -1.92 -42.40 -17.04
N ASN A 139 -1.47 -42.08 -15.83
CA ASN A 139 -1.60 -40.77 -15.23
C ASN A 139 -0.28 -40.01 -15.26
N GLU A 140 -0.39 -38.68 -15.38
CA GLU A 140 0.74 -37.76 -15.27
C GLU A 140 0.77 -37.16 -13.87
N TYR A 141 1.90 -37.30 -13.19
CA TYR A 141 2.15 -36.69 -11.87
C TYR A 141 3.22 -35.62 -12.01
N ILE A 142 2.86 -34.37 -11.70
CA ILE A 142 3.83 -33.27 -11.62
C ILE A 142 4.61 -33.42 -10.33
N VAL A 143 5.89 -33.67 -10.42
CA VAL A 143 6.81 -33.71 -9.27
C VAL A 143 7.29 -32.30 -8.99
N ARG A 144 7.06 -31.82 -7.79
CA ARG A 144 7.49 -30.49 -7.33
C ARG A 144 8.28 -30.61 -6.04
N GLY A 145 9.54 -30.16 -6.06
CA GLY A 145 10.32 -29.96 -4.86
C GLY A 145 9.87 -28.67 -4.17
N VAL A 146 9.21 -28.81 -3.02
CA VAL A 146 8.81 -27.66 -2.18
C VAL A 146 9.93 -27.42 -1.17
N VAL A 147 10.78 -26.44 -1.45
CA VAL A 147 11.93 -26.08 -0.61
C VAL A 147 11.71 -24.74 0.10
N GLN A 148 10.69 -23.98 -0.32
CA GLN A 148 10.38 -22.70 0.29
C GLN A 148 10.01 -22.84 1.76
N THR A 149 10.73 -22.13 2.62
CA THR A 149 10.50 -22.06 4.05
C THR A 149 10.54 -20.61 4.54
N ASN A 150 9.80 -20.34 5.59
CA ASN A 150 9.84 -19.08 6.35
C ASN A 150 10.48 -19.26 7.74
N ARG A 151 11.07 -20.43 7.98
CA ARG A 151 11.70 -20.77 9.27
C ARG A 151 13.20 -20.53 9.19
N THR A 152 13.70 -19.70 10.09
CA THR A 152 15.12 -19.37 10.18
C THR A 152 15.99 -20.60 10.44
N GLU A 153 15.49 -21.58 11.20
CA GLU A 153 16.19 -22.83 11.53
C GLU A 153 16.43 -23.68 10.28
N GLU A 154 15.47 -23.71 9.35
CA GLU A 154 15.61 -24.45 8.10
C GLU A 154 16.56 -23.72 7.12
N LEU A 155 16.46 -22.40 7.04
CA LEU A 155 17.42 -21.59 6.27
C LEU A 155 18.86 -21.73 6.81
N ALA A 156 19.02 -21.84 8.11
CA ALA A 156 20.33 -22.00 8.76
C ALA A 156 21.04 -23.32 8.36
N GLN A 157 20.29 -24.33 7.95
CA GLN A 157 20.81 -25.63 7.48
C GLN A 157 21.21 -25.65 6.00
N THR A 158 21.12 -24.50 5.33
CA THR A 158 21.57 -24.38 3.93
C THR A 158 23.06 -24.72 3.82
N VAL A 159 23.40 -25.62 2.90
CA VAL A 159 24.80 -25.97 2.62
C VAL A 159 25.43 -24.88 1.75
N ILE A 160 26.46 -24.22 2.26
CA ILE A 160 27.19 -23.18 1.53
C ILE A 160 28.36 -23.80 0.75
N LYS A 161 29.10 -24.73 1.35
CA LYS A 161 30.22 -25.36 0.70
C LYS A 161 30.43 -26.78 1.22
N ASN A 162 30.98 -27.64 0.38
CA ASN A 162 31.39 -28.98 0.82
C ASN A 162 32.94 -29.04 0.85
N ILE A 163 33.52 -29.30 2.00
CA ILE A 163 34.99 -29.38 2.18
C ILE A 163 35.32 -30.80 2.60
N ASN A 164 36.08 -31.52 1.76
CA ASN A 164 36.51 -32.90 1.99
C ASN A 164 35.36 -33.86 2.39
N GLY A 165 34.17 -33.68 1.78
CA GLY A 165 32.97 -34.50 2.09
C GLY A 165 32.16 -34.04 3.31
N SER A 166 32.60 -32.98 4.00
CA SER A 166 31.88 -32.39 5.13
C SER A 166 31.15 -31.10 4.65
N PRO A 167 29.82 -31.04 4.75
CA PRO A 167 29.05 -29.83 4.40
C PRO A 167 29.27 -28.74 5.46
N ILE A 168 29.57 -27.54 5.02
CA ILE A 168 29.56 -26.33 5.83
C ILE A 168 28.25 -25.65 5.66
N LEU A 169 27.49 -25.48 6.74
CA LEU A 169 26.16 -24.91 6.76
C LEU A 169 26.22 -23.40 6.97
N LEU A 170 25.14 -22.71 6.60
CA LEU A 170 25.02 -21.28 6.80
C LEU A 170 25.17 -20.89 8.28
N GLN A 171 24.61 -21.67 9.21
CA GLN A 171 24.75 -21.46 10.66
C GLN A 171 26.20 -21.56 11.16
N ASP A 172 27.07 -22.22 10.43
CA ASP A 172 28.49 -22.36 10.83
C ASP A 172 29.28 -21.08 10.59
N ILE A 173 28.80 -20.22 9.66
CA ILE A 173 29.48 -18.99 9.24
C ILE A 173 28.63 -17.71 9.45
N ALA A 174 27.37 -17.84 9.84
CA ALA A 174 26.45 -16.73 10.03
C ALA A 174 25.52 -16.97 11.21
N GLU A 175 24.96 -15.87 11.74
CA GLU A 175 23.83 -15.85 12.63
C GLU A 175 22.59 -15.40 11.85
N LEU A 176 21.51 -16.18 11.92
CA LEU A 176 20.23 -15.84 11.28
C LEU A 176 19.27 -15.32 12.34
N LYS A 177 18.70 -14.16 12.08
CA LYS A 177 17.63 -13.59 12.91
C LYS A 177 16.60 -12.87 12.08
N ILE A 178 15.41 -12.77 12.63
CA ILE A 178 14.40 -11.83 12.13
C ILE A 178 14.66 -10.48 12.80
N GLY A 179 14.71 -9.43 12.03
CA GLY A 179 14.98 -8.09 12.53
C GLY A 179 14.29 -7.02 11.71
N ALA A 180 14.35 -5.80 12.22
CA ALA A 180 13.83 -4.63 11.53
C ALA A 180 14.73 -4.24 10.35
N LYS A 181 14.12 -3.91 9.21
CA LYS A 181 14.82 -3.40 8.03
C LYS A 181 15.58 -2.12 8.35
N SER A 182 16.83 -2.04 7.89
CA SER A 182 17.66 -0.87 8.04
C SER A 182 18.14 -0.36 6.68
N PRO A 183 18.08 0.96 6.39
CA PRO A 183 17.51 2.02 7.23
C PRO A 183 15.97 1.94 7.34
N LYS A 184 15.41 2.46 8.43
CA LYS A 184 13.96 2.52 8.61
C LYS A 184 13.34 3.46 7.57
N THR A 185 12.22 3.07 6.97
CA THR A 185 11.51 3.84 5.94
C THR A 185 10.69 5.01 6.49
N GLY A 186 10.71 5.22 7.79
CA GLY A 186 10.01 6.30 8.50
C GLY A 186 9.47 5.82 9.83
N MET A 187 9.12 6.79 10.67
CA MET A 187 8.42 6.55 11.94
C MET A 187 7.08 7.29 11.90
N ALA A 188 6.08 6.71 12.56
CA ALA A 188 4.76 7.31 12.66
C ALA A 188 4.23 7.22 14.10
N SER A 189 3.37 8.18 14.45
CA SER A 189 2.64 8.16 15.70
C SER A 189 1.19 8.60 15.49
N ASN A 190 0.29 8.06 16.28
CA ASN A 190 -1.09 8.50 16.39
C ASN A 190 -1.39 8.83 17.84
N ARG A 191 -1.79 10.08 18.13
CA ARG A 191 -2.07 10.58 19.48
C ARG A 191 -0.93 10.31 20.48
N ALA A 192 0.31 10.57 20.05
CA ALA A 192 1.54 10.35 20.80
C ALA A 192 1.87 8.87 21.11
N THR A 193 1.14 7.92 20.55
CA THR A 193 1.45 6.48 20.61
C THR A 193 2.16 6.07 19.31
N PRO A 194 3.24 5.28 19.35
CA PRO A 194 3.85 4.72 18.16
C PRO A 194 2.82 3.98 17.33
N ALA A 195 2.83 4.21 16.01
CA ALA A 195 1.77 3.74 15.13
C ALA A 195 2.32 3.31 13.76
N VAL A 196 1.49 2.59 13.03
CA VAL A 196 1.63 2.38 11.59
C VAL A 196 0.53 3.16 10.89
N LEU A 197 0.88 4.03 9.95
CA LEU A 197 -0.07 4.80 9.16
C LEU A 197 -0.22 4.17 7.78
N VAL A 198 -1.46 4.03 7.36
CA VAL A 198 -1.84 3.53 6.04
C VAL A 198 -2.54 4.66 5.30
N THR A 199 -1.87 5.21 4.29
CA THR A 199 -2.40 6.27 3.44
C THR A 199 -3.02 5.67 2.19
N VAL A 200 -4.27 6.01 1.93
CA VAL A 200 -5.02 5.57 0.75
C VAL A 200 -5.16 6.72 -0.23
N THR A 201 -4.74 6.47 -1.47
CA THR A 201 -4.81 7.42 -2.58
C THR A 201 -5.76 6.89 -3.65
N LYS A 202 -6.69 7.72 -4.11
CA LYS A 202 -7.66 7.36 -5.15
C LYS A 202 -7.12 7.60 -6.56
N GLN A 203 -7.70 6.89 -7.52
CA GLN A 203 -7.47 7.14 -8.95
C GLN A 203 -8.11 8.49 -9.36
N PRO A 204 -7.59 9.15 -10.41
CA PRO A 204 -8.24 10.29 -11.03
C PRO A 204 -9.68 9.95 -11.45
N ASN A 205 -10.58 10.92 -11.39
CA ASN A 205 -11.99 10.82 -11.82
C ASN A 205 -12.87 9.85 -11.01
N VAL A 206 -12.38 9.32 -9.88
CA VAL A 206 -13.18 8.49 -8.97
C VAL A 206 -13.85 9.38 -7.93
N SER A 207 -15.15 9.11 -7.65
CA SER A 207 -15.91 9.78 -6.59
C SER A 207 -15.32 9.48 -5.22
N THR A 208 -14.89 10.54 -4.51
CA THR A 208 -14.32 10.39 -3.16
C THR A 208 -15.35 9.84 -2.16
N LEU A 209 -16.61 10.26 -2.26
CA LEU A 209 -17.66 9.84 -1.33
C LEU A 209 -17.99 8.36 -1.52
N GLU A 210 -18.24 7.93 -2.74
CA GLU A 210 -18.56 6.52 -3.04
C GLU A 210 -17.40 5.57 -2.68
N LEU A 211 -16.18 5.98 -3.00
CA LEU A 211 -15.00 5.17 -2.65
C LEU A 211 -14.80 5.11 -1.13
N THR A 212 -15.09 6.22 -0.42
CA THR A 212 -15.03 6.22 1.06
C THR A 212 -16.01 5.20 1.65
N ASP A 213 -17.24 5.14 1.14
CA ASP A 213 -18.24 4.17 1.61
C ASP A 213 -17.81 2.71 1.36
N GLN A 214 -17.19 2.44 0.22
CA GLN A 214 -16.64 1.10 -0.08
C GLN A 214 -15.49 0.74 0.84
N LEU A 215 -14.57 1.67 1.07
CA LEU A 215 -13.44 1.47 1.99
C LEU A 215 -13.92 1.28 3.43
N ASP A 216 -14.92 2.03 3.89
CA ASP A 216 -15.46 1.86 5.25
C ASP A 216 -16.03 0.45 5.46
N ARG A 217 -16.76 -0.10 4.48
CA ARG A 217 -17.22 -1.50 4.55
C ARG A 217 -16.06 -2.49 4.60
N SER A 218 -15.01 -2.23 3.83
CA SER A 218 -13.80 -3.07 3.83
C SER A 218 -13.07 -3.01 5.18
N LEU A 219 -12.94 -1.81 5.76
CA LEU A 219 -12.33 -1.58 7.06
C LEU A 219 -13.11 -2.21 8.21
N GLU A 220 -14.45 -2.16 8.17
CA GLU A 220 -15.29 -2.83 9.17
C GLU A 220 -15.11 -4.37 9.15
N ASN A 221 -14.88 -4.96 7.98
CA ASN A 221 -14.56 -6.37 7.90
C ASN A 221 -13.14 -6.65 8.40
N LEU A 222 -12.17 -5.82 8.02
CA LEU A 222 -10.79 -5.94 8.49
C LEU A 222 -10.68 -5.83 10.02
N LYS A 223 -11.46 -4.94 10.66
CA LYS A 223 -11.47 -4.81 12.13
C LYS A 223 -11.82 -6.12 12.85
N LYS A 224 -12.63 -6.98 12.23
CA LYS A 224 -12.99 -8.29 12.82
C LYS A 224 -11.87 -9.32 12.72
N GLU A 225 -10.94 -9.12 11.80
CA GLU A 225 -9.80 -10.01 11.55
C GLU A 225 -8.56 -9.58 12.35
N LEU A 226 -8.57 -8.36 12.94
CA LEU A 226 -7.46 -7.83 13.73
C LEU A 226 -7.37 -8.52 15.11
N PRO A 227 -6.16 -8.67 15.66
CA PRO A 227 -5.98 -9.04 17.06
C PRO A 227 -6.73 -8.06 17.97
N ALA A 228 -7.20 -8.56 19.13
CA ALA A 228 -8.06 -7.79 20.02
C ALA A 228 -7.38 -6.54 20.64
N ASP A 229 -6.05 -6.53 20.69
CA ASP A 229 -5.23 -5.43 21.22
C ASP A 229 -4.81 -4.41 20.13
N VAL A 230 -5.20 -4.65 18.87
CA VAL A 230 -4.90 -3.74 17.75
C VAL A 230 -6.07 -2.78 17.54
N HIS A 231 -5.79 -1.50 17.59
CA HIS A 231 -6.75 -0.43 17.41
C HIS A 231 -6.56 0.23 16.03
N MET A 232 -7.64 0.31 15.27
CA MET A 232 -7.68 0.97 13.96
C MET A 232 -8.46 2.28 14.05
N ASP A 233 -7.78 3.40 13.83
CA ASP A 233 -8.37 4.74 13.74
C ASP A 233 -8.42 5.19 12.27
N SER A 234 -9.60 5.19 11.67
CA SER A 234 -9.83 5.63 10.29
C SER A 234 -10.23 7.11 10.19
N GLN A 235 -10.14 7.86 11.30
CA GLN A 235 -10.57 9.26 11.36
C GLN A 235 -9.41 10.26 11.39
N ILE A 236 -8.16 9.83 11.22
CA ILE A 236 -6.99 10.73 11.25
C ILE A 236 -7.09 11.78 10.15
N PHE A 237 -7.35 11.34 8.93
CA PHE A 237 -7.63 12.21 7.79
C PHE A 237 -8.68 11.57 6.89
N ARG A 238 -9.69 12.36 6.50
CA ARG A 238 -10.74 11.92 5.57
C ARG A 238 -11.16 13.08 4.68
N GLN A 239 -10.84 12.98 3.40
CA GLN A 239 -11.25 13.98 2.42
C GLN A 239 -12.78 14.09 2.31
N SER A 240 -13.51 12.99 2.47
CA SER A 240 -14.97 12.95 2.47
C SER A 240 -15.59 13.85 3.54
N SER A 241 -14.96 14.00 4.71
CA SER A 241 -15.43 14.89 5.78
C SER A 241 -15.41 16.35 5.36
N PHE A 242 -14.37 16.78 4.64
CA PHE A 242 -14.30 18.16 4.10
C PHE A 242 -15.37 18.41 3.06
N ILE A 243 -15.60 17.44 2.15
CA ILE A 243 -16.63 17.52 1.11
C ILE A 243 -18.00 17.62 1.75
N ASN A 244 -18.33 16.73 2.69
CA ASN A 244 -19.63 16.70 3.36
C ASN A 244 -19.88 17.99 4.17
N ASN A 245 -18.86 18.49 4.89
CA ASN A 245 -18.97 19.75 5.61
C ASN A 245 -19.21 20.93 4.65
N SER A 246 -18.52 20.97 3.52
CA SER A 246 -18.68 22.01 2.51
C SER A 246 -20.08 21.97 1.90
N ILE A 247 -20.58 20.79 1.52
CA ILE A 247 -21.94 20.62 1.00
C ILE A 247 -22.96 21.03 2.08
N GLY A 248 -22.78 20.59 3.32
CA GLY A 248 -23.67 20.94 4.41
C GLY A 248 -23.71 22.45 4.70
N ASN A 249 -22.58 23.13 4.61
CA ASN A 249 -22.53 24.59 4.78
C ASN A 249 -23.25 25.32 3.64
N ILE A 250 -23.07 24.88 2.39
CA ILE A 250 -23.77 25.45 1.24
C ILE A 250 -25.28 25.22 1.40
N GLN A 251 -25.73 24.00 1.72
CA GLN A 251 -27.12 23.69 1.95
C GLN A 251 -27.74 24.56 3.05
N ARG A 252 -27.04 24.73 4.18
CA ARG A 252 -27.48 25.60 5.28
C ARG A 252 -27.63 27.05 4.82
N SER A 253 -26.62 27.60 4.13
CA SER A 253 -26.67 28.97 3.62
C SER A 253 -27.81 29.18 2.60
N LEU A 254 -28.06 28.18 1.75
CA LEU A 254 -29.18 28.22 0.80
C LEU A 254 -30.55 28.22 1.52
N ILE A 255 -30.70 27.36 2.55
CA ILE A 255 -31.92 27.30 3.35
C ILE A 255 -32.13 28.61 4.11
N GLU A 256 -31.09 29.13 4.76
CA GLU A 256 -31.14 30.42 5.46
C GLU A 256 -31.52 31.57 4.51
N GLY A 257 -30.87 31.62 3.31
CA GLY A 257 -31.20 32.57 2.26
C GLY A 257 -32.65 32.45 1.77
N ALA A 258 -33.14 31.23 1.56
CA ALA A 258 -34.51 30.98 1.19
C ALA A 258 -35.50 31.46 2.26
N ILE A 259 -35.21 31.19 3.54
CA ILE A 259 -36.04 31.69 4.65
C ILE A 259 -36.09 33.22 4.65
N PHE A 260 -34.94 33.89 4.46
CA PHE A 260 -34.90 35.35 4.38
C PHE A 260 -35.74 35.88 3.21
N VAL A 261 -35.68 35.27 2.02
CA VAL A 261 -36.51 35.63 0.87
C VAL A 261 -37.99 35.47 1.19
N VAL A 262 -38.37 34.36 1.86
CA VAL A 262 -39.77 34.16 2.29
C VAL A 262 -40.25 35.26 3.23
N ILE A 263 -39.42 35.61 4.22
CA ILE A 263 -39.75 36.67 5.19
C ILE A 263 -39.94 38.01 4.49
N VAL A 264 -39.00 38.40 3.60
CA VAL A 264 -39.05 39.64 2.85
C VAL A 264 -40.29 39.68 1.95
N LEU A 265 -40.57 38.62 1.20
CA LEU A 265 -41.76 38.52 0.36
C LEU A 265 -43.05 38.62 1.17
N PHE A 266 -43.10 38.00 2.36
CA PHE A 266 -44.26 38.07 3.24
C PHE A 266 -44.49 39.50 3.75
N ILE A 267 -43.42 40.22 4.13
CA ILE A 267 -43.51 41.60 4.60
C ILE A 267 -43.98 42.53 3.46
N PHE A 268 -43.41 42.37 2.27
CA PHE A 268 -43.78 43.21 1.11
C PHE A 268 -45.18 42.95 0.56
N LEU A 269 -45.59 41.68 0.47
CA LEU A 269 -46.85 41.30 -0.12
C LEU A 269 -48.01 41.33 0.87
N MET A 270 -47.74 41.32 2.19
CA MET A 270 -48.71 41.33 3.27
C MET A 270 -49.86 40.33 3.08
N ASN A 271 -49.67 39.31 2.25
CA ASN A 271 -50.66 38.32 1.87
C ASN A 271 -50.05 36.93 1.66
N ALA A 272 -50.38 36.01 2.55
CA ALA A 272 -49.79 34.65 2.54
C ALA A 272 -50.06 33.89 1.23
N ARG A 273 -51.21 34.11 0.58
CA ARG A 273 -51.59 33.41 -0.66
C ARG A 273 -50.70 33.82 -1.83
N THR A 274 -50.39 35.11 -1.96
CA THR A 274 -49.53 35.64 -3.00
C THR A 274 -48.08 35.28 -2.75
N THR A 275 -47.64 35.25 -1.47
CA THR A 275 -46.31 34.82 -1.08
C THR A 275 -46.05 33.36 -1.48
N ILE A 276 -47.00 32.46 -1.23
CA ILE A 276 -46.88 31.02 -1.61
C ILE A 276 -46.78 30.87 -3.13
N ILE A 277 -47.62 31.60 -3.88
CA ILE A 277 -47.57 31.55 -5.35
C ILE A 277 -46.20 32.00 -5.86
N SER A 278 -45.65 33.12 -5.37
CA SER A 278 -44.35 33.61 -5.74
C SER A 278 -43.24 32.63 -5.36
N LEU A 279 -43.32 32.03 -4.18
CA LEU A 279 -42.35 31.05 -3.68
C LEU A 279 -42.28 29.77 -4.55
N VAL A 280 -43.42 29.33 -5.07
CA VAL A 280 -43.47 28.15 -5.96
C VAL A 280 -43.02 28.50 -7.39
N THR A 281 -43.28 29.74 -7.83
CA THR A 281 -42.95 30.18 -9.18
C THR A 281 -41.43 30.37 -9.36
N ILE A 282 -40.69 30.85 -8.34
CA ILE A 282 -39.25 31.10 -8.40
C ILE A 282 -38.45 29.83 -8.76
N PRO A 283 -38.57 28.68 -8.04
CA PRO A 283 -37.84 27.48 -8.40
C PRO A 283 -38.25 26.81 -9.69
N ILE A 284 -39.49 27.07 -10.19
CA ILE A 284 -39.95 26.51 -11.46
C ILE A 284 -39.41 27.31 -12.65
N SER A 285 -39.02 28.56 -12.44
CA SER A 285 -38.49 29.45 -13.49
C SER A 285 -36.97 29.37 -13.64
N LEU A 286 -36.28 28.69 -12.72
CA LEU A 286 -34.82 28.41 -12.73
C LEU A 286 -34.55 27.07 -13.39
#